data_1c9e32a75fa464c42f2093f358ed3dce
#
_entry.id   1c9e32a75fa464c42f2093f358ed3dce
#
_cell.length_a   1.000
_cell.length_b   1.000
_cell.length_c   1.000
_cell.angle_alpha   90.00
_cell.angle_beta   90.00
_cell.angle_gamma   90.00
#
_symmetry.space_group_name_H-M   'P 1'
#
loop_
_entity.id
_entity.type
_entity.pdbx_description
1 polymer ?
#
loop_
_entity_poly.entity_id
_entity_poly.type
_entity_poly.pdbx_seq_one_letter_code
_entity_poly.pdbx_strand_id
1 'polypeptide(L)'
;MTREEKSNVIKKLTADLAENTNVYMTDVSGLNANETSKLRRACFKANIKLSVVKNTLLSKAMESSDKDFGSLNEVLVGNTALMYSEVGNSPAKLIKQFRKKSERPLLKGASIEDSVYVGDDQVEFLANIKSREELIGEVITILQSPAKNVISALQSSGSTISGVLKTLSENNKN
;
A
#
# COMPACT_ATOMS: atom_id res chain seq x y z
N MET A 1 18.28 -28.15 -6.56
CA MET A 1 18.36 -27.58 -5.20
C MET A 1 18.70 -28.67 -4.23
N THR A 2 19.85 -28.57 -3.58
CA THR A 2 20.28 -29.48 -2.51
C THR A 2 19.46 -29.25 -1.23
N ARG A 3 19.59 -30.14 -0.26
CA ARG A 3 18.90 -30.01 1.04
C ARG A 3 19.37 -28.76 1.81
N GLU A 4 20.66 -28.48 1.71
CA GLU A 4 21.27 -27.30 2.34
C GLU A 4 20.78 -25.99 1.72
N GLU A 5 20.71 -25.91 0.39
CA GLU A 5 20.16 -24.74 -0.33
C GLU A 5 18.71 -24.46 0.07
N LYS A 6 17.88 -25.51 0.19
CA LYS A 6 16.50 -25.36 0.64
C LYS A 6 16.40 -24.80 2.05
N SER A 7 17.24 -25.31 2.98
CA SER A 7 17.30 -24.82 4.34
C SER A 7 17.71 -23.34 4.41
N ASN A 8 18.72 -22.96 3.61
CA ASN A 8 19.17 -21.57 3.54
C ASN A 8 18.10 -20.64 2.96
N VAL A 9 17.35 -21.10 1.95
CA VAL A 9 16.23 -20.32 1.39
C VAL A 9 15.11 -20.16 2.41
N ILE A 10 14.75 -21.22 3.15
CA ILE A 10 13.73 -21.14 4.21
C ILE A 10 14.16 -20.13 5.27
N LYS A 11 15.38 -20.22 5.78
CA LYS A 11 15.92 -19.27 6.78
C LYS A 11 15.87 -17.83 6.28
N LYS A 12 16.25 -17.59 5.01
CA LYS A 12 16.21 -16.27 4.41
C LYS A 12 14.76 -15.75 4.29
N LEU A 13 13.83 -16.62 3.86
CA LEU A 13 12.41 -16.25 3.76
C LEU A 13 11.83 -15.96 5.14
N THR A 14 12.15 -16.75 6.16
CA THR A 14 11.71 -16.50 7.54
C THR A 14 12.24 -15.16 8.05
N ALA A 15 13.49 -14.82 7.79
CA ALA A 15 14.06 -13.52 8.13
C ALA A 15 13.34 -12.38 7.37
N ASP A 16 13.15 -12.51 6.05
CA ASP A 16 12.44 -11.52 5.23
C ASP A 16 10.98 -11.32 5.72
N LEU A 17 10.29 -12.40 6.16
CA LEU A 17 8.95 -12.33 6.72
C LEU A 17 8.92 -11.71 8.13
N ALA A 18 9.96 -11.89 8.92
CA ALA A 18 10.08 -11.27 10.24
C ALA A 18 10.33 -9.74 10.14
N GLU A 19 11.25 -9.35 9.24
CA GLU A 19 11.61 -7.94 9.05
C GLU A 19 10.48 -7.10 8.46
N ASN A 20 9.69 -7.66 7.53
CA ASN A 20 8.66 -6.91 6.84
C ASN A 20 7.28 -7.12 7.48
N THR A 21 6.59 -6.02 7.80
CA THR A 21 5.24 -6.06 8.37
C THR A 21 4.15 -6.26 7.32
N ASN A 22 4.42 -5.85 6.08
CA ASN A 22 3.43 -5.94 5.00
C ASN A 22 3.93 -6.87 3.90
N VAL A 23 3.24 -7.97 3.70
CA VAL A 23 3.58 -9.02 2.73
C VAL A 23 2.38 -9.30 1.84
N TYR A 24 2.57 -9.15 0.53
CA TYR A 24 1.56 -9.45 -0.47
C TYR A 24 1.95 -10.68 -1.28
N MET A 25 1.01 -11.56 -1.49
CA MET A 25 1.15 -12.75 -2.32
C MET A 25 0.39 -12.55 -3.62
N THR A 26 1.10 -12.56 -4.74
CA THR A 26 0.51 -12.29 -6.05
C THR A 26 0.84 -13.39 -7.03
N ASP A 27 -0.05 -13.61 -7.99
CA ASP A 27 0.19 -14.48 -9.15
C ASP A 27 0.67 -13.64 -10.33
N VAL A 28 1.89 -13.89 -10.76
CA VAL A 28 2.52 -13.24 -11.91
C VAL A 28 2.58 -14.17 -13.13
N SER A 29 1.88 -15.30 -13.11
CA SER A 29 1.81 -16.21 -14.24
C SER A 29 1.18 -15.53 -15.46
N GLY A 30 1.61 -15.90 -16.66
CA GLY A 30 1.07 -15.35 -17.92
C GLY A 30 1.60 -13.98 -18.32
N LEU A 31 2.44 -13.33 -17.53
CA LEU A 31 3.13 -12.10 -17.93
C LEU A 31 4.30 -12.42 -18.88
N ASN A 32 4.43 -11.64 -19.95
CA ASN A 32 5.57 -11.69 -20.84
C ASN A 32 6.85 -11.19 -20.15
N ALA A 33 8.03 -11.53 -20.70
CA ALA A 33 9.31 -11.09 -20.15
C ALA A 33 9.43 -9.55 -20.04
N ASN A 34 8.90 -8.82 -21.03
CA ASN A 34 8.86 -7.37 -21.03
C ASN A 34 7.95 -6.81 -19.92
N GLU A 35 6.80 -7.42 -19.70
CA GLU A 35 5.85 -7.04 -18.65
C GLU A 35 6.41 -7.35 -17.27
N THR A 36 7.01 -8.52 -17.10
CA THR A 36 7.71 -8.89 -15.85
C THR A 36 8.83 -7.91 -15.54
N SER A 37 9.61 -7.49 -16.54
CA SER A 37 10.65 -6.47 -16.37
C SER A 37 10.08 -5.12 -15.98
N LYS A 38 8.96 -4.70 -16.60
CA LYS A 38 8.23 -3.46 -16.25
C LYS A 38 7.69 -3.53 -14.83
N LEU A 39 7.10 -4.66 -14.43
CA LEU A 39 6.60 -4.88 -13.07
C LEU A 39 7.74 -4.76 -12.04
N ARG A 40 8.88 -5.44 -12.28
CA ARG A 40 10.05 -5.34 -11.38
C ARG A 40 10.57 -3.91 -11.25
N ARG A 41 10.64 -3.17 -12.36
CA ARG A 41 11.05 -1.75 -12.35
C ARG A 41 10.05 -0.87 -11.61
N ALA A 42 8.75 -1.13 -11.76
CA ALA A 42 7.71 -0.41 -11.05
C ALA A 42 7.75 -0.70 -9.53
N CYS A 43 7.96 -1.97 -9.15
CA CYS A 43 8.17 -2.37 -7.75
C CYS A 43 9.41 -1.65 -7.16
N PHE A 44 10.53 -1.66 -7.88
CA PHE A 44 11.75 -0.99 -7.42
C PHE A 44 11.54 0.53 -7.20
N LYS A 45 10.83 1.20 -8.11
CA LYS A 45 10.50 2.64 -7.97
C LYS A 45 9.59 2.93 -6.77
N ALA A 46 8.77 1.98 -6.37
CA ALA A 46 7.86 2.10 -5.25
C ALA A 46 8.45 1.54 -3.94
N ASN A 47 9.76 1.23 -3.90
CA ASN A 47 10.44 0.59 -2.77
C ASN A 47 9.79 -0.72 -2.34
N ILE A 48 9.30 -1.50 -3.31
CA ILE A 48 8.71 -2.81 -3.09
C ILE A 48 9.69 -3.89 -3.52
N LYS A 49 10.06 -4.79 -2.62
CA LYS A 49 10.91 -5.95 -2.92
C LYS A 49 10.04 -7.06 -3.51
N LEU A 50 10.26 -7.41 -4.78
CA LEU A 50 9.57 -8.50 -5.46
C LEU A 50 10.45 -9.76 -5.50
N SER A 51 9.95 -10.86 -4.93
CA SER A 51 10.61 -12.15 -4.91
C SER A 51 9.65 -13.25 -5.38
N VAL A 52 10.09 -14.10 -6.30
CA VAL A 52 9.30 -15.28 -6.73
C VAL A 52 9.83 -16.49 -5.97
N VAL A 53 8.94 -17.20 -5.30
CA VAL A 53 9.30 -18.30 -4.40
C VAL A 53 8.47 -19.55 -4.70
N LYS A 54 9.01 -20.71 -4.28
CA LYS A 54 8.26 -21.97 -4.31
C LYS A 54 7.28 -22.01 -3.13
N ASN A 55 6.02 -22.36 -3.41
CA ASN A 55 4.97 -22.44 -2.39
C ASN A 55 5.33 -23.36 -1.23
N THR A 56 5.93 -24.54 -1.50
CA THR A 56 6.33 -25.49 -0.47
C THR A 56 7.42 -24.97 0.47
N LEU A 57 8.30 -24.08 -0.02
CA LEU A 57 9.32 -23.45 0.84
C LEU A 57 8.72 -22.28 1.62
N LEU A 58 7.79 -21.57 1.00
CA LEU A 58 7.07 -20.49 1.64
C LEU A 58 6.18 -21.01 2.77
N SER A 59 5.41 -22.09 2.56
CA SER A 59 4.59 -22.72 3.61
C SER A 59 5.44 -23.08 4.84
N LYS A 60 6.59 -23.72 4.62
CA LYS A 60 7.51 -24.05 5.72
C LYS A 60 8.12 -22.84 6.42
N ALA A 61 8.38 -21.77 5.66
CA ALA A 61 8.88 -20.52 6.24
C ALA A 61 7.80 -19.83 7.09
N MET A 62 6.53 -19.87 6.65
CA MET A 62 5.38 -19.34 7.38
C MET A 62 5.11 -20.14 8.66
N GLU A 63 5.19 -21.48 8.61
CA GLU A 63 5.08 -22.35 9.79
C GLU A 63 6.20 -22.14 10.81
N SER A 64 7.39 -21.74 10.34
CA SER A 64 8.57 -21.47 11.18
C SER A 64 8.64 -20.02 11.65
N SER A 65 7.73 -19.15 11.23
CA SER A 65 7.68 -17.75 11.64
C SER A 65 6.74 -17.57 12.83
N ASP A 66 7.00 -16.55 13.65
CA ASP A 66 6.17 -16.23 14.83
C ASP A 66 4.86 -15.51 14.46
N LYS A 67 4.68 -15.13 13.17
CA LYS A 67 3.49 -14.43 12.69
C LYS A 67 2.40 -15.42 12.27
N ASP A 68 1.18 -15.13 12.64
CA ASP A 68 0.02 -15.91 12.21
C ASP A 68 -0.44 -15.47 10.81
N PHE A 69 -0.23 -16.33 9.83
CA PHE A 69 -0.66 -16.11 8.45
C PHE A 69 -2.04 -16.73 8.15
N GLY A 70 -2.68 -17.36 9.14
CA GLY A 70 -4.04 -17.87 9.06
C GLY A 70 -4.32 -18.65 7.77
N SER A 71 -5.34 -18.23 7.04
CA SER A 71 -5.82 -18.89 5.81
C SER A 71 -4.92 -18.66 4.58
N LEU A 72 -3.81 -17.88 4.67
CA LEU A 72 -2.93 -17.66 3.51
C LEU A 72 -2.24 -18.94 3.01
N ASN A 73 -2.07 -19.94 3.85
CA ASN A 73 -1.52 -21.24 3.44
C ASN A 73 -2.40 -21.94 2.39
N GLU A 74 -3.72 -21.79 2.48
CA GLU A 74 -4.68 -22.40 1.56
C GLU A 74 -4.64 -21.79 0.17
N VAL A 75 -4.20 -20.53 0.07
CA VAL A 75 -4.14 -19.76 -1.19
C VAL A 75 -2.84 -19.98 -1.96
N LEU A 76 -1.90 -20.76 -1.43
CA LEU A 76 -0.61 -21.06 -2.05
C LEU A 76 -0.71 -22.06 -3.21
N VAL A 77 -1.53 -21.78 -4.21
CA VAL A 77 -1.70 -22.63 -5.41
C VAL A 77 -1.12 -21.92 -6.63
N GLY A 78 -0.38 -22.64 -7.47
CA GLY A 78 0.23 -22.08 -8.69
C GLY A 78 1.47 -21.23 -8.42
N ASN A 79 1.78 -20.26 -9.30
CA ASN A 79 2.93 -19.38 -9.14
C ASN A 79 2.67 -18.32 -8.07
N THR A 80 3.63 -18.13 -7.18
CA THR A 80 3.53 -17.13 -6.13
C THR A 80 4.73 -16.20 -6.14
N ALA A 81 4.45 -14.92 -6.26
CA ALA A 81 5.42 -13.86 -6.06
C ALA A 81 5.08 -13.10 -4.79
N LEU A 82 6.08 -12.87 -3.97
CA LEU A 82 5.98 -12.07 -2.74
C LEU A 82 6.39 -10.64 -3.04
N MET A 83 5.61 -9.70 -2.56
CA MET A 83 5.91 -8.28 -2.55
C MET A 83 6.00 -7.82 -1.11
N TYR A 84 7.15 -7.34 -0.70
CA TYR A 84 7.40 -6.78 0.63
C TYR A 84 7.44 -5.27 0.54
N SER A 85 6.78 -4.59 1.47
CA SER A 85 6.73 -3.14 1.52
C SER A 85 6.65 -2.64 2.96
N GLU A 86 7.27 -1.50 3.23
CA GLU A 86 7.12 -0.79 4.50
C GLU A 86 5.74 -0.14 4.61
N VAL A 87 5.20 0.34 3.50
CA VAL A 87 3.90 1.01 3.44
C VAL A 87 2.82 0.01 2.99
N GLY A 88 1.79 -0.19 3.81
CA GLY A 88 0.76 -1.21 3.58
C GLY A 88 0.02 -1.09 2.25
N ASN A 89 -0.29 0.12 1.78
CA ASN A 89 -1.10 0.34 0.58
C ASN A 89 -0.31 0.37 -0.75
N SER A 90 1.04 0.50 -0.70
CA SER A 90 1.88 0.69 -1.89
C SER A 90 1.79 -0.47 -2.89
N PRO A 91 1.85 -1.76 -2.48
CA PRO A 91 1.73 -2.86 -3.42
C PRO A 91 0.35 -2.94 -4.08
N ALA A 92 -0.72 -2.69 -3.33
CA ALA A 92 -2.09 -2.69 -3.86
C ALA A 92 -2.31 -1.56 -4.90
N LYS A 93 -1.82 -0.36 -4.63
CA LYS A 93 -1.84 0.77 -5.58
C LYS A 93 -1.06 0.42 -6.86
N LEU A 94 0.10 -0.22 -6.73
CA LEU A 94 0.92 -0.64 -7.87
C LEU A 94 0.21 -1.71 -8.70
N ILE A 95 -0.39 -2.73 -8.07
CA ILE A 95 -1.18 -3.76 -8.75
C ILE A 95 -2.32 -3.11 -9.54
N LYS A 96 -3.08 -2.18 -8.93
CA LYS A 96 -4.17 -1.45 -9.58
C LYS A 96 -3.70 -0.62 -10.78
N GLN A 97 -2.54 0.05 -10.67
CA GLN A 97 -1.95 0.79 -11.78
C GLN A 97 -1.50 -0.11 -12.92
N PHE A 98 -0.89 -1.25 -12.60
CA PHE A 98 -0.38 -2.19 -13.59
C PHE A 98 -1.54 -2.87 -14.35
N ARG A 99 -2.63 -3.17 -13.66
CA ARG A 99 -3.85 -3.75 -14.24
C ARG A 99 -4.59 -2.86 -15.24
N LYS A 100 -4.34 -1.56 -15.25
CA LYS A 100 -4.87 -0.68 -16.31
C LYS A 100 -4.39 -1.07 -17.71
N LYS A 101 -3.26 -1.81 -17.80
CA LYS A 101 -2.62 -2.21 -19.07
C LYS A 101 -2.54 -3.72 -19.25
N SER A 102 -2.76 -4.49 -18.22
CA SER A 102 -2.59 -5.94 -18.19
C SER A 102 -3.56 -6.53 -17.16
N GLU A 103 -4.17 -7.68 -17.41
CA GLU A 103 -5.09 -8.34 -16.47
C GLU A 103 -4.38 -8.88 -15.21
N ARG A 104 -3.06 -8.96 -15.23
CA ARG A 104 -2.24 -9.49 -14.13
C ARG A 104 -1.25 -8.44 -13.64
N PRO A 105 -0.75 -8.52 -12.42
CA PRO A 105 -0.80 -9.62 -11.41
C PRO A 105 -2.14 -9.73 -10.67
N LEU A 106 -2.53 -10.96 -10.27
CA LEU A 106 -3.67 -11.23 -9.42
C LEU A 106 -3.23 -11.30 -7.96
N LEU A 107 -4.01 -10.71 -7.06
CA LEU A 107 -3.77 -10.83 -5.62
C LEU A 107 -4.34 -12.15 -5.12
N LYS A 108 -3.51 -12.98 -4.50
CA LYS A 108 -3.94 -14.18 -3.79
C LYS A 108 -4.32 -13.86 -2.36
N GLY A 109 -3.51 -13.05 -1.71
CA GLY A 109 -3.74 -12.59 -0.37
C GLY A 109 -2.65 -11.62 0.07
N ALA A 110 -2.90 -10.97 1.17
CA ALA A 110 -1.98 -10.05 1.80
C ALA A 110 -2.01 -10.21 3.32
N SER A 111 -0.87 -10.06 3.95
CA SER A 111 -0.75 -9.87 5.39
C SER A 111 -0.26 -8.45 5.61
N ILE A 112 -1.06 -7.64 6.28
CA ILE A 112 -0.75 -6.25 6.60
C ILE A 112 -0.83 -6.11 8.10
N GLU A 113 0.31 -5.81 8.73
CA GLU A 113 0.46 -5.83 10.18
C GLU A 113 0.01 -7.20 10.72
N ASP A 114 -1.06 -7.28 11.48
CA ASP A 114 -1.60 -8.52 12.04
C ASP A 114 -2.89 -8.98 11.35
N SER A 115 -3.28 -8.33 10.24
CA SER A 115 -4.52 -8.64 9.52
C SER A 115 -4.24 -9.39 8.22
N VAL A 116 -5.00 -10.46 8.00
CA VAL A 116 -4.92 -11.32 6.81
C VAL A 116 -6.08 -11.03 5.87
N TYR A 117 -5.78 -10.74 4.62
CA TYR A 117 -6.73 -10.49 3.55
C TYR A 117 -6.54 -11.53 2.45
N VAL A 118 -7.62 -12.22 2.08
CA VAL A 118 -7.60 -13.27 1.07
C VAL A 118 -8.49 -12.88 -0.10
N GLY A 119 -7.99 -13.12 -1.31
CA GLY A 119 -8.74 -12.90 -2.54
C GLY A 119 -8.40 -11.59 -3.25
N ASP A 120 -8.74 -11.57 -4.53
CA ASP A 120 -8.45 -10.47 -5.43
C ASP A 120 -9.38 -9.28 -5.24
N ASP A 121 -10.60 -9.52 -4.74
CA ASP A 121 -11.61 -8.49 -4.47
C ASP A 121 -11.11 -7.46 -3.43
N GLN A 122 -10.18 -7.88 -2.58
CA GLN A 122 -9.60 -7.02 -1.53
C GLN A 122 -8.61 -5.96 -2.07
N VAL A 123 -8.19 -6.04 -3.33
CA VAL A 123 -7.22 -5.09 -3.91
C VAL A 123 -7.72 -3.65 -3.83
N GLU A 124 -9.00 -3.41 -4.08
CA GLU A 124 -9.55 -2.06 -4.01
C GLU A 124 -9.58 -1.53 -2.58
N PHE A 125 -9.98 -2.35 -1.64
CA PHE A 125 -9.95 -2.02 -0.22
C PHE A 125 -8.53 -1.72 0.24
N LEU A 126 -7.58 -2.61 -0.07
CA LEU A 126 -6.16 -2.47 0.28
C LEU A 126 -5.49 -1.25 -0.37
N ALA A 127 -5.89 -0.86 -1.58
CA ALA A 127 -5.39 0.34 -2.23
C ALA A 127 -5.90 1.63 -1.58
N ASN A 128 -7.06 1.58 -0.92
CA ASN A 128 -7.69 2.72 -0.24
C ASN A 128 -7.33 2.81 1.25
N ILE A 129 -6.67 1.80 1.82
CA ILE A 129 -6.14 1.86 3.19
C ILE A 129 -5.15 3.02 3.25
N LYS A 130 -5.30 3.88 4.24
CA LYS A 130 -4.38 4.99 4.49
C LYS A 130 -3.11 4.46 5.16
N SER A 131 -1.97 4.99 4.77
CA SER A 131 -0.73 4.70 5.47
C SER A 131 -0.74 5.32 6.87
N ARG A 132 0.11 4.84 7.76
CA ARG A 132 0.27 5.38 9.12
C ARG A 132 0.55 6.89 9.10
N GLU A 133 1.37 7.33 8.17
CA GLU A 133 1.72 8.75 8.01
C GLU A 133 0.53 9.58 7.49
N GLU A 134 -0.24 9.02 6.54
CA GLU A 134 -1.47 9.65 6.04
C GLU A 134 -2.52 9.78 7.14
N LEU A 135 -2.68 8.77 8.01
CA LEU A 135 -3.58 8.81 9.16
C LEU A 135 -3.17 9.88 10.18
N ILE A 136 -1.88 9.96 10.51
CA ILE A 136 -1.35 10.99 11.42
C ILE A 136 -1.60 12.39 10.83
N GLY A 137 -1.33 12.59 9.54
CA GLY A 137 -1.58 13.86 8.86
C GLY A 137 -3.05 14.25 8.85
N GLU A 138 -3.96 13.29 8.70
CA GLU A 138 -5.39 13.52 8.76
C GLU A 138 -5.84 13.94 10.18
N VAL A 139 -5.38 13.24 11.21
CA VAL A 139 -5.68 13.57 12.60
C VAL A 139 -5.20 15.00 12.93
N ILE A 140 -3.98 15.36 12.51
CA ILE A 140 -3.47 16.74 12.68
C ILE A 140 -4.37 17.73 11.96
N THR A 141 -4.81 17.43 10.74
CA THR A 141 -5.68 18.29 9.95
C THR A 141 -7.03 18.47 10.62
N ILE A 142 -7.62 17.41 11.17
CA ILE A 142 -8.89 17.46 11.91
C ILE A 142 -8.74 18.32 13.18
N LEU A 143 -7.64 18.17 13.90
CA LEU A 143 -7.37 18.97 15.12
C LEU A 143 -7.14 20.45 14.80
N GLN A 144 -6.53 20.77 13.67
CA GLN A 144 -6.29 22.16 13.24
C GLN A 144 -7.50 22.80 12.55
N SER A 145 -8.45 22.00 12.02
CA SER A 145 -9.61 22.45 11.28
C SER A 145 -10.45 23.51 12.02
N PRO A 146 -10.82 23.32 13.31
CA PRO A 146 -11.57 24.34 14.06
C PRO A 146 -10.83 25.67 14.15
N ALA A 147 -9.52 25.64 14.42
CA ALA A 147 -8.72 26.86 14.52
C ALA A 147 -8.61 27.59 13.16
N LYS A 148 -8.36 26.86 12.08
CA LYS A 148 -8.33 27.42 10.72
C LYS A 148 -9.68 28.04 10.33
N ASN A 149 -10.78 27.37 10.65
CA ASN A 149 -12.13 27.86 10.33
C ASN A 149 -12.43 29.17 11.08
N VAL A 150 -12.06 29.28 12.35
CA VAL A 150 -12.24 30.52 13.14
C VAL A 150 -11.39 31.66 12.57
N ILE A 151 -10.12 31.40 12.27
CA ILE A 151 -9.20 32.40 11.70
C ILE A 151 -9.72 32.85 10.33
N SER A 152 -10.15 31.92 9.47
CA SER A 152 -10.71 32.21 8.16
C SER A 152 -11.99 33.04 8.25
N ALA A 153 -12.88 32.74 9.20
CA ALA A 153 -14.09 33.50 9.45
C ALA A 153 -13.79 34.94 9.91
N LEU A 154 -12.79 35.13 10.77
CA LEU A 154 -12.34 36.46 11.23
C LEU A 154 -11.69 37.24 10.09
N GLN A 155 -10.86 36.62 9.27
CA GLN A 155 -10.24 37.28 8.11
C GLN A 155 -11.26 37.64 7.03
N SER A 156 -12.22 36.76 6.75
CA SER A 156 -13.27 37.04 5.74
C SER A 156 -14.19 38.18 6.17
N SER A 157 -14.56 38.28 7.45
CA SER A 157 -15.34 39.42 7.97
C SER A 157 -14.57 40.73 7.85
N GLY A 158 -13.26 40.74 8.14
CA GLY A 158 -12.42 41.94 7.97
C GLY A 158 -12.31 42.39 6.50
N SER A 159 -12.15 41.43 5.56
CA SER A 159 -12.08 41.71 4.13
C SER A 159 -13.43 42.20 3.56
N THR A 160 -14.54 41.66 4.05
CA THR A 160 -15.90 42.06 3.66
C THR A 160 -16.18 43.52 4.13
N ILE A 161 -15.86 43.85 5.35
CA ILE A 161 -16.03 45.21 5.90
C ILE A 161 -15.15 46.19 5.12
N SER A 162 -13.90 45.87 4.85
CA SER A 162 -12.99 46.70 4.05
C SER A 162 -13.51 46.89 2.61
N GLY A 163 -14.07 45.84 2.00
CA GLY A 163 -14.71 45.92 0.67
C GLY A 163 -15.92 46.83 0.65
N VAL A 164 -16.82 46.71 1.63
CA VAL A 164 -18.00 47.58 1.76
C VAL A 164 -17.59 49.03 1.99
N LEU A 165 -16.59 49.32 2.85
CA LEU A 165 -16.10 50.67 3.05
C LEU A 165 -15.49 51.29 1.80
N LYS A 166 -14.76 50.49 0.98
CA LYS A 166 -14.25 50.99 -0.30
C LYS A 166 -15.35 51.32 -1.27
N THR A 167 -16.36 50.45 -1.45
CA THR A 167 -17.48 50.73 -2.34
C THR A 167 -18.30 51.92 -1.90
N LEU A 168 -18.51 52.11 -0.59
CA LEU A 168 -19.19 53.31 -0.05
C LEU A 168 -18.37 54.58 -0.27
N SER A 169 -17.05 54.53 -0.11
CA SER A 169 -16.17 55.68 -0.36
C SER A 169 -16.08 56.07 -1.82
N GLU A 170 -16.19 55.10 -2.75
CA GLU A 170 -16.22 55.33 -4.20
C GLU A 170 -17.57 55.93 -4.64
N ASN A 171 -18.68 55.43 -4.08
CA ASN A 171 -20.01 55.97 -4.37
C ASN A 171 -20.25 57.39 -3.83
N ASN A 172 -19.52 57.79 -2.82
CA ASN A 172 -19.62 59.14 -2.21
C ASN A 172 -18.74 60.20 -2.93
N LYS A 173 -17.98 59.78 -3.96
CA LYS A 173 -17.13 60.66 -4.79
C LYS A 173 -17.73 61.00 -6.15
N ASN A 174 -18.90 60.45 -6.48
CA ASN A 174 -19.72 60.80 -7.61
C ASN A 174 -20.97 61.57 -7.12
#